data_88515dd759ceac6b659a701553119ef3
#
_entry.id   88515dd759ceac6b659a701553119ef3
#
_cell.length_a   1.000
_cell.length_b   1.000
_cell.length_c   1.000
_cell.angle_alpha   90.00
_cell.angle_beta   90.00
_cell.angle_gamma   90.00
#
_symmetry.space_group_name_H-M   'P 1'
#
loop_
_entity.id
_entity.type
_entity.pdbx_description
1 polymer ?
#
loop_
_entity_poly.entity_id
_entity_poly.type
_entity_poly.pdbx_seq_one_letter_code
_entity_poly.pdbx_strand_id
1 'polypeptide(L)'
;MKYFLIAGEASGDLHAGRLIKAIRKNDDNASFAFFGGDCMEHAAGCRPITHYKEMAFMAFSEVLRHLPTILGNMKRAKKAIAEFHPDALILIDYPSFNLKIAKYAFAIGIPVYYYISPKVWAWKEWRVKSIKKYVKKVFSILPFETEFFARHDYRVDYVGKPTANEIAEAMLTMPSKEEFFRANGLDNDRPTVALLPGSRLGEIRNNLPLMAEAASRFPNVQAVVAGAPNVDRSFYESVVPGMKIIYDAAYPLLAHSQAALVTSGTATLESAAIGTPHVVCYRAN
;
A
#
# COMPACT_ATOMS: atom_id res chain seq x y z
N MET A 1 5.88 6.48 -25.26
CA MET A 1 5.97 5.01 -25.10
C MET A 1 4.65 4.41 -24.59
N LYS A 2 4.42 3.11 -24.82
CA LYS A 2 3.27 2.37 -24.32
C LYS A 2 3.66 1.57 -23.07
N TYR A 3 2.96 1.82 -21.96
CA TYR A 3 3.22 1.17 -20.68
C TYR A 3 2.03 0.32 -20.26
N PHE A 4 2.27 -0.95 -19.93
CA PHE A 4 1.25 -1.80 -19.33
C PHE A 4 1.60 -2.05 -17.86
N LEU A 5 0.67 -1.75 -16.95
CA LEU A 5 0.92 -1.88 -15.51
C LEU A 5 -0.02 -2.90 -14.87
N ILE A 6 0.45 -3.62 -13.85
CA ILE A 6 -0.39 -4.53 -13.07
C ILE A 6 -0.17 -4.31 -11.57
N ALA A 7 -1.21 -3.83 -10.89
CA ALA A 7 -1.32 -3.72 -9.45
C ALA A 7 -2.54 -4.53 -8.98
N GLY A 8 -2.33 -5.47 -8.07
CA GLY A 8 -3.38 -6.39 -7.61
C GLY A 8 -4.04 -6.00 -6.29
N GLU A 9 -3.65 -4.88 -5.67
CA GLU A 9 -4.10 -4.43 -4.36
C GLU A 9 -4.16 -2.91 -4.28
N ALA A 10 -4.90 -2.37 -3.29
CA ALA A 10 -5.07 -0.93 -3.11
C ALA A 10 -3.74 -0.17 -2.91
N SER A 11 -2.79 -0.74 -2.15
CA SER A 11 -1.45 -0.16 -1.96
C SER A 11 -0.66 -0.12 -3.27
N GLY A 12 -0.75 -1.18 -4.06
CA GLY A 12 -0.13 -1.24 -5.38
C GLY A 12 -0.74 -0.23 -6.35
N ASP A 13 -2.06 -0.05 -6.33
CA ASP A 13 -2.78 0.95 -7.13
C ASP A 13 -2.32 2.38 -6.81
N LEU A 14 -2.20 2.71 -5.53
CA LEU A 14 -1.70 4.01 -5.07
C LEU A 14 -0.28 4.28 -5.59
N HIS A 15 0.63 3.33 -5.40
CA HIS A 15 2.02 3.48 -5.84
C HIS A 15 2.14 3.52 -7.37
N ALA A 16 1.34 2.71 -8.08
CA ALA A 16 1.30 2.72 -9.54
C ALA A 16 0.72 4.02 -10.10
N GLY A 17 -0.30 4.59 -9.46
CA GLY A 17 -0.86 5.90 -9.84
C GLY A 17 0.19 7.01 -9.77
N ARG A 18 1.03 7.01 -8.73
CA ARG A 18 2.15 7.95 -8.62
C ARG A 18 3.24 7.72 -9.67
N LEU A 19 3.55 6.45 -9.94
CA LEU A 19 4.50 6.10 -11.00
C LEU A 19 4.00 6.59 -12.36
N ILE A 20 2.70 6.43 -12.67
CA ILE A 20 2.09 6.94 -13.91
C ILE A 20 2.24 8.47 -14.00
N LYS A 21 1.97 9.21 -12.91
CA LYS A 21 2.18 10.66 -12.88
C LYS A 21 3.63 11.05 -13.14
N ALA A 22 4.59 10.30 -12.56
CA ALA A 22 6.01 10.54 -12.77
C ALA A 22 6.45 10.20 -14.20
N ILE A 23 5.93 9.12 -14.80
CA ILE A 23 6.20 8.77 -16.20
C ILE A 23 5.69 9.88 -17.13
N ARG A 24 4.48 10.39 -16.91
CA ARG A 24 3.92 11.48 -17.74
C ARG A 24 4.74 12.77 -17.70
N LYS A 25 5.39 13.06 -16.58
CA LYS A 25 6.30 14.22 -16.48
C LYS A 25 7.55 14.08 -17.36
N ASN A 26 7.92 12.86 -17.77
CA ASN A 26 9.12 12.56 -18.54
C ASN A 26 8.83 11.99 -19.94
N ASP A 27 7.59 11.64 -20.24
CA ASP A 27 7.14 11.12 -21.54
C ASP A 27 5.74 11.65 -21.83
N ASP A 28 5.68 12.81 -22.51
CA ASP A 28 4.42 13.49 -22.89
C ASP A 28 3.52 12.63 -23.78
N ASN A 29 4.11 11.68 -24.51
CA ASN A 29 3.40 10.74 -25.39
C ASN A 29 3.15 9.38 -24.74
N ALA A 30 3.27 9.28 -23.39
CA ALA A 30 3.00 8.05 -22.67
C ALA A 30 1.55 7.63 -22.81
N SER A 31 1.31 6.39 -23.23
CA SER A 31 0.01 5.75 -23.22
C SER A 31 0.01 4.56 -22.27
N PHE A 32 -1.12 4.39 -21.58
CA PHE A 32 -1.24 3.42 -20.49
C PHE A 32 -2.39 2.47 -20.73
N ALA A 33 -2.16 1.20 -20.39
CA ALA A 33 -3.20 0.20 -20.18
C ALA A 33 -2.84 -0.54 -18.88
N PHE A 34 -3.82 -0.92 -18.08
CA PHE A 34 -3.49 -1.45 -16.77
C PHE A 34 -4.58 -2.31 -16.13
N PHE A 35 -4.14 -3.14 -15.20
CA PHE A 35 -4.92 -3.76 -14.15
C PHE A 35 -4.60 -3.03 -12.86
N GLY A 36 -5.60 -2.41 -12.21
CA GLY A 36 -5.41 -1.55 -11.06
C GLY A 36 -6.73 -1.00 -10.55
N GLY A 37 -6.74 0.23 -10.04
CA GLY A 37 -7.94 0.84 -9.48
C GLY A 37 -8.02 2.34 -9.73
N ASP A 38 -8.73 3.01 -8.82
CA ASP A 38 -9.14 4.41 -8.97
C ASP A 38 -7.94 5.38 -9.00
N CYS A 39 -6.85 5.08 -8.26
CA CYS A 39 -5.65 5.92 -8.26
C CYS A 39 -4.93 5.89 -9.61
N MET A 40 -4.82 4.71 -10.23
CA MET A 40 -4.24 4.57 -11.56
C MET A 40 -5.16 5.17 -12.62
N GLU A 41 -6.49 4.97 -12.52
CA GLU A 41 -7.49 5.55 -13.42
C GLU A 41 -7.35 7.07 -13.47
N HIS A 42 -7.33 7.70 -12.30
CA HIS A 42 -7.18 9.15 -12.21
C HIS A 42 -5.83 9.64 -12.79
N ALA A 43 -4.74 8.92 -12.53
CA ALA A 43 -3.42 9.29 -13.01
C ALA A 43 -3.24 9.06 -14.52
N ALA A 44 -3.81 7.97 -15.04
CA ALA A 44 -3.71 7.59 -16.45
C ALA A 44 -4.74 8.30 -17.34
N GLY A 45 -5.86 8.79 -16.78
CA GLY A 45 -6.97 9.36 -17.54
C GLY A 45 -7.71 8.33 -18.39
N CYS A 46 -7.63 7.06 -18.07
CA CYS A 46 -8.33 5.96 -18.74
C CYS A 46 -8.72 4.87 -17.73
N ARG A 47 -9.78 4.12 -18.03
CA ARG A 47 -10.29 3.08 -17.13
C ARG A 47 -9.40 1.86 -17.06
N PRO A 48 -9.35 1.15 -15.91
CA PRO A 48 -8.68 -0.14 -15.80
C PRO A 48 -9.35 -1.20 -16.68
N ILE A 49 -8.56 -2.10 -17.26
CA ILE A 49 -9.07 -3.27 -17.98
C ILE A 49 -9.72 -4.25 -16.98
N THR A 50 -9.19 -4.32 -15.77
CA THR A 50 -9.74 -5.06 -14.64
C THR A 50 -9.40 -4.31 -13.37
N HIS A 51 -10.41 -4.08 -12.52
CA HIS A 51 -10.21 -3.41 -11.25
C HIS A 51 -9.61 -4.39 -10.22
N TYR A 52 -8.66 -3.93 -9.37
CA TYR A 52 -7.98 -4.81 -8.40
C TYR A 52 -8.96 -5.50 -7.43
N LYS A 53 -10.12 -4.92 -7.15
CA LYS A 53 -11.18 -5.53 -6.34
C LYS A 53 -11.69 -6.85 -6.93
N GLU A 54 -11.57 -7.03 -8.25
CA GLU A 54 -11.90 -8.28 -8.94
C GLU A 54 -10.75 -9.29 -8.95
N MET A 55 -9.57 -8.90 -8.45
CA MET A 55 -8.34 -9.71 -8.45
C MET A 55 -7.91 -10.17 -7.06
N ALA A 56 -8.26 -9.41 -6.01
CA ALA A 56 -7.76 -9.58 -4.66
C ALA A 56 -8.49 -10.70 -3.91
N PHE A 57 -7.92 -11.91 -3.95
CA PHE A 57 -8.34 -13.04 -3.14
C PHE A 57 -7.17 -13.42 -2.21
N MET A 58 -7.30 -13.17 -0.90
CA MET A 58 -6.17 -13.27 0.04
C MET A 58 -6.13 -14.55 0.87
N ALA A 59 -7.27 -15.16 1.19
CA ALA A 59 -7.31 -16.38 2.00
C ALA A 59 -7.17 -17.62 1.12
N PHE A 60 -6.50 -18.67 1.63
CA PHE A 60 -6.31 -19.93 0.88
C PHE A 60 -7.63 -20.55 0.46
N SER A 61 -8.65 -20.51 1.31
CA SER A 61 -10.02 -20.95 1.00
C SER A 61 -10.69 -20.11 -0.08
N GLU A 62 -10.45 -18.79 -0.10
CA GLU A 62 -10.93 -17.90 -1.14
C GLU A 62 -10.24 -18.15 -2.49
N VAL A 63 -8.94 -18.39 -2.48
CA VAL A 63 -8.18 -18.73 -3.70
C VAL A 63 -8.73 -19.99 -4.36
N LEU A 64 -9.05 -21.03 -3.60
CA LEU A 64 -9.66 -22.26 -4.15
C LEU A 64 -11.04 -22.01 -4.72
N ARG A 65 -11.88 -21.24 -4.03
CA ARG A 65 -13.26 -20.91 -4.47
C ARG A 65 -13.26 -20.04 -5.72
N HIS A 66 -12.28 -19.14 -5.88
CA HIS A 66 -12.18 -18.18 -6.98
C HIS A 66 -11.12 -18.54 -8.04
N LEU A 67 -10.67 -19.80 -8.07
CA LEU A 67 -9.68 -20.26 -9.05
C LEU A 67 -10.10 -19.97 -10.51
N PRO A 68 -11.37 -20.17 -10.94
CA PRO A 68 -11.82 -19.82 -12.29
C PRO A 68 -11.67 -18.32 -12.59
N THR A 69 -11.97 -17.44 -11.62
CA THR A 69 -11.81 -15.98 -11.76
C THR A 69 -10.35 -15.60 -11.93
N ILE A 70 -9.45 -16.21 -11.13
CA ILE A 70 -8.00 -15.96 -11.21
C ILE A 70 -7.47 -16.40 -12.60
N LEU A 71 -7.88 -17.54 -13.08
CA LEU A 71 -7.51 -18.04 -14.43
C LEU A 71 -8.08 -17.15 -15.53
N GLY A 72 -9.33 -16.70 -15.38
CA GLY A 72 -9.97 -15.75 -16.29
C GLY A 72 -9.22 -14.42 -16.36
N ASN A 73 -8.86 -13.84 -15.20
CA ASN A 73 -8.06 -12.62 -15.13
C ASN A 73 -6.66 -12.80 -15.75
N MET A 74 -6.04 -13.97 -15.55
CA MET A 74 -4.77 -14.32 -16.22
C MET A 74 -4.88 -14.35 -17.73
N LYS A 75 -5.94 -14.95 -18.27
CA LYS A 75 -6.22 -15.00 -19.71
C LYS A 75 -6.49 -13.59 -20.25
N ARG A 76 -7.29 -12.80 -19.54
CA ARG A 76 -7.61 -11.41 -19.89
C ARG A 76 -6.36 -10.54 -19.93
N ALA A 77 -5.47 -10.66 -18.91
CA ALA A 77 -4.22 -9.92 -18.88
C ALA A 77 -3.30 -10.26 -20.07
N LYS A 78 -3.12 -11.53 -20.36
CA LYS A 78 -2.31 -11.97 -21.52
C LYS A 78 -2.86 -11.46 -22.84
N LYS A 79 -4.19 -11.52 -23.02
CA LYS A 79 -4.86 -10.99 -24.21
C LYS A 79 -4.64 -9.49 -24.34
N ALA A 80 -4.90 -8.74 -23.27
CA ALA A 80 -4.75 -7.30 -23.26
C ALA A 80 -3.30 -6.84 -23.51
N ILE A 81 -2.31 -7.53 -22.95
CA ILE A 81 -0.89 -7.26 -23.21
C ILE A 81 -0.55 -7.51 -24.69
N ALA A 82 -1.04 -8.63 -25.28
CA ALA A 82 -0.82 -8.93 -26.67
C ALA A 82 -1.47 -7.93 -27.62
N GLU A 83 -2.69 -7.44 -27.31
CA GLU A 83 -3.41 -6.46 -28.13
C GLU A 83 -2.84 -5.04 -28.00
N PHE A 84 -2.42 -4.67 -26.80
CA PHE A 84 -1.86 -3.33 -26.54
C PHE A 84 -0.43 -3.16 -27.09
N HIS A 85 0.34 -4.24 -27.18
CA HIS A 85 1.76 -4.23 -27.59
C HIS A 85 2.58 -3.19 -26.81
N PRO A 86 2.74 -3.33 -25.48
CA PRO A 86 3.47 -2.36 -24.70
C PRO A 86 4.97 -2.41 -24.95
N ASP A 87 5.62 -1.24 -24.91
CA ASP A 87 7.08 -1.12 -24.92
C ASP A 87 7.69 -1.57 -23.57
N ALA A 88 6.90 -1.51 -22.49
CA ALA A 88 7.31 -1.95 -21.16
C ALA A 88 6.11 -2.48 -20.36
N LEU A 89 6.31 -3.64 -19.71
CA LEU A 89 5.40 -4.18 -18.70
C LEU A 89 5.96 -3.87 -17.32
N ILE A 90 5.18 -3.17 -16.48
CA ILE A 90 5.56 -2.81 -15.11
C ILE A 90 4.65 -3.56 -14.13
N LEU A 91 5.25 -4.41 -13.31
CA LEU A 91 4.56 -5.22 -12.32
C LEU A 91 4.78 -4.62 -10.93
N ILE A 92 3.69 -4.45 -10.16
CA ILE A 92 3.74 -3.87 -8.83
C ILE A 92 3.32 -4.93 -7.81
N ASP A 93 4.24 -5.33 -6.91
CA ASP A 93 4.02 -6.37 -5.89
C ASP A 93 3.23 -7.60 -6.45
N TYR A 94 2.24 -8.16 -5.74
CA TYR A 94 1.30 -9.21 -6.19
C TYR A 94 1.96 -10.42 -6.89
N PRO A 95 2.93 -11.09 -6.25
CA PRO A 95 3.89 -11.96 -6.93
C PRO A 95 3.30 -13.24 -7.53
N SER A 96 2.22 -13.80 -6.95
CA SER A 96 1.64 -15.04 -7.41
C SER A 96 1.02 -14.95 -8.81
N PHE A 97 0.50 -13.80 -9.14
CA PHE A 97 -0.05 -13.46 -10.45
C PHE A 97 1.04 -12.87 -11.37
N ASN A 98 1.72 -11.85 -10.86
CA ASN A 98 2.67 -11.06 -11.64
C ASN A 98 3.84 -11.87 -12.20
N LEU A 99 4.39 -12.85 -11.46
CA LEU A 99 5.47 -13.70 -11.98
C LEU A 99 5.04 -14.63 -13.12
N LYS A 100 3.75 -15.04 -13.15
CA LYS A 100 3.21 -15.81 -14.28
C LYS A 100 3.03 -14.93 -15.52
N ILE A 101 2.62 -13.68 -15.33
CA ILE A 101 2.55 -12.69 -16.42
C ILE A 101 3.96 -12.30 -16.89
N ALA A 102 4.94 -12.14 -15.99
CA ALA A 102 6.34 -11.90 -16.36
C ALA A 102 6.88 -13.00 -17.29
N LYS A 103 6.62 -14.28 -16.94
CA LYS A 103 7.01 -15.41 -17.81
C LYS A 103 6.37 -15.31 -19.22
N TYR A 104 5.11 -14.93 -19.30
CA TYR A 104 4.41 -14.77 -20.58
C TYR A 104 4.98 -13.62 -21.40
N ALA A 105 5.13 -12.44 -20.79
CA ALA A 105 5.66 -11.24 -21.45
C ALA A 105 7.09 -11.47 -21.95
N PHE A 106 7.92 -12.13 -21.16
CA PHE A 106 9.27 -12.54 -21.57
C PHE A 106 9.25 -13.45 -22.82
N ALA A 107 8.32 -14.40 -22.87
CA ALA A 107 8.20 -15.33 -24.02
C ALA A 107 7.78 -14.64 -25.32
N ILE A 108 7.11 -13.49 -25.25
CA ILE A 108 6.70 -12.70 -26.42
C ILE A 108 7.58 -11.44 -26.62
N GLY A 109 8.74 -11.38 -25.95
CA GLY A 109 9.76 -10.35 -26.17
C GLY A 109 9.49 -8.98 -25.51
N ILE A 110 8.50 -8.87 -24.62
CA ILE A 110 8.18 -7.63 -23.91
C ILE A 110 9.10 -7.48 -22.68
N PRO A 111 9.83 -6.36 -22.52
CA PRO A 111 10.66 -6.13 -21.35
C PRO A 111 9.81 -5.92 -20.10
N VAL A 112 10.14 -6.68 -19.04
CA VAL A 112 9.42 -6.67 -17.76
C VAL A 112 10.24 -5.94 -16.71
N TYR A 113 9.58 -5.00 -16.04
CA TYR A 113 10.10 -4.27 -14.90
C TYR A 113 9.27 -4.59 -13.67
N TYR A 114 9.91 -4.73 -12.52
CA TYR A 114 9.22 -4.99 -11.27
C TYR A 114 9.45 -3.82 -10.31
N TYR A 115 8.39 -3.09 -10.01
CA TYR A 115 8.41 -2.00 -9.05
C TYR A 115 7.76 -2.48 -7.75
N ILE A 116 8.43 -2.26 -6.62
CA ILE A 116 8.13 -2.85 -5.32
C ILE A 116 8.33 -4.37 -5.35
N SER A 117 9.55 -4.78 -5.04
CA SER A 117 9.94 -6.18 -5.00
C SER A 117 9.00 -7.02 -4.14
N PRO A 118 8.60 -8.21 -4.59
CA PRO A 118 7.93 -9.16 -3.71
C PRO A 118 8.81 -9.51 -2.52
N LYS A 119 8.22 -9.67 -1.34
CA LYS A 119 8.94 -10.04 -0.09
C LYS A 119 9.46 -11.49 -0.12
N VAL A 120 10.25 -11.82 -1.16
CA VAL A 120 10.79 -13.16 -1.37
C VAL A 120 11.85 -13.55 -0.32
N TRP A 121 12.44 -12.56 0.31
CA TRP A 121 13.39 -12.73 1.43
C TRP A 121 12.72 -13.25 2.71
N ALA A 122 11.42 -12.99 2.90
CA ALA A 122 10.66 -13.45 4.06
C ALA A 122 10.11 -14.87 3.87
N TRP A 123 9.76 -15.24 2.64
CA TRP A 123 9.21 -16.55 2.32
C TRP A 123 9.20 -16.77 0.79
N LYS A 124 9.25 -18.01 0.35
CA LYS A 124 9.28 -18.41 -1.08
C LYS A 124 10.49 -17.81 -1.85
N GLU A 125 11.66 -17.86 -1.25
CA GLU A 125 12.94 -17.40 -1.82
C GLU A 125 13.22 -18.01 -3.22
N TRP A 126 12.73 -19.24 -3.47
CA TRP A 126 12.83 -19.89 -4.78
C TRP A 126 12.26 -19.04 -5.95
N ARG A 127 11.39 -18.05 -5.67
CA ARG A 127 10.86 -17.11 -6.68
C ARG A 127 11.93 -16.19 -7.28
N VAL A 128 13.06 -16.02 -6.60
CA VAL A 128 14.21 -15.27 -7.13
C VAL A 128 14.65 -15.83 -8.48
N LYS A 129 14.62 -17.16 -8.67
CA LYS A 129 14.93 -17.80 -9.94
C LYS A 129 14.03 -17.29 -11.09
N SER A 130 12.75 -17.11 -10.81
CA SER A 130 11.80 -16.59 -11.80
C SER A 130 12.01 -15.09 -12.06
N ILE A 131 12.31 -14.32 -11.03
CA ILE A 131 12.64 -12.90 -11.16
C ILE A 131 13.89 -12.75 -12.03
N LYS A 132 14.98 -13.41 -11.67
CA LYS A 132 16.25 -13.39 -12.42
C LYS A 132 16.06 -13.77 -13.90
N LYS A 133 15.15 -14.71 -14.21
CA LYS A 133 14.94 -15.21 -15.56
C LYS A 133 14.04 -14.32 -16.41
N TYR A 134 12.99 -13.75 -15.83
CA TYR A 134 11.91 -13.12 -16.60
C TYR A 134 11.82 -11.61 -16.43
N VAL A 135 12.49 -11.04 -15.42
CA VAL A 135 12.41 -9.61 -15.11
C VAL A 135 13.72 -8.94 -15.52
N LYS A 136 13.61 -7.93 -16.36
CA LYS A 136 14.77 -7.16 -16.84
C LYS A 136 15.41 -6.35 -15.72
N LYS A 137 14.59 -5.75 -14.85
CA LYS A 137 15.04 -4.91 -13.75
C LYS A 137 14.03 -4.88 -12.61
N VAL A 138 14.51 -4.92 -11.37
CA VAL A 138 13.72 -4.76 -10.15
C VAL A 138 14.09 -3.43 -9.50
N PHE A 139 13.08 -2.65 -9.17
CA PHE A 139 13.17 -1.44 -8.35
C PHE A 139 12.68 -1.78 -6.95
N SER A 140 13.61 -1.90 -6.01
CA SER A 140 13.33 -2.27 -4.63
C SER A 140 13.09 -1.04 -3.77
N ILE A 141 12.30 -1.21 -2.71
CA ILE A 141 11.95 -0.12 -1.78
C ILE A 141 12.52 -0.31 -0.38
N LEU A 142 13.20 -1.44 -0.14
CA LEU A 142 13.87 -1.73 1.13
C LEU A 142 15.38 -1.85 0.89
N PRO A 143 16.23 -1.14 1.67
CA PRO A 143 17.65 -1.05 1.39
C PRO A 143 18.37 -2.40 1.45
N PHE A 144 17.99 -3.29 2.36
CA PHE A 144 18.60 -4.61 2.50
C PHE A 144 18.28 -5.58 1.35
N GLU A 145 17.27 -5.29 0.52
CA GLU A 145 16.94 -6.12 -0.64
C GLU A 145 18.07 -6.12 -1.68
N THR A 146 18.86 -5.04 -1.76
CA THR A 146 20.03 -4.99 -2.65
C THR A 146 21.04 -6.07 -2.31
N GLU A 147 21.37 -6.22 -1.03
CA GLU A 147 22.27 -7.25 -0.55
C GLU A 147 21.66 -8.67 -0.68
N PHE A 148 20.36 -8.80 -0.36
CA PHE A 148 19.66 -10.06 -0.51
C PHE A 148 19.72 -10.57 -1.96
N PHE A 149 19.36 -9.73 -2.94
CA PHE A 149 19.40 -10.13 -4.34
C PHE A 149 20.82 -10.31 -4.88
N ALA A 150 21.81 -9.56 -4.37
CA ALA A 150 23.21 -9.75 -4.74
C ALA A 150 23.72 -11.14 -4.38
N ARG A 151 23.28 -11.72 -3.24
CA ARG A 151 23.59 -13.13 -2.86
C ARG A 151 23.04 -14.16 -3.85
N HIS A 152 22.12 -13.77 -4.71
CA HIS A 152 21.56 -14.59 -5.79
C HIS A 152 22.13 -14.21 -7.18
N ASP A 153 23.24 -13.45 -7.25
CA ASP A 153 23.84 -12.94 -8.48
C ASP A 153 22.79 -12.16 -9.32
N TYR A 154 21.97 -11.34 -8.67
CA TYR A 154 21.00 -10.48 -9.33
C TYR A 154 21.03 -9.07 -8.75
N ARG A 155 21.31 -8.09 -9.62
CA ARG A 155 21.35 -6.68 -9.20
C ARG A 155 19.97 -6.05 -9.28
N VAL A 156 19.55 -5.40 -8.19
CA VAL A 156 18.35 -4.59 -8.11
C VAL A 156 18.71 -3.13 -7.83
N ASP A 157 17.86 -2.21 -8.26
CA ASP A 157 18.04 -0.79 -7.95
C ASP A 157 17.19 -0.42 -6.75
N TYR A 158 17.82 0.04 -5.69
CA TYR A 158 17.11 0.63 -4.56
C TYR A 158 16.65 2.05 -4.92
N VAL A 159 15.35 2.28 -4.90
CA VAL A 159 14.72 3.56 -5.30
C VAL A 159 14.10 4.32 -4.13
N GLY A 160 14.29 3.83 -2.92
CA GLY A 160 13.66 4.38 -1.74
C GLY A 160 12.21 3.93 -1.59
N LYS A 161 11.66 4.19 -0.40
CA LYS A 161 10.27 3.85 -0.10
C LYS A 161 9.35 5.00 -0.55
N PRO A 162 8.35 4.75 -1.41
CA PRO A 162 7.44 5.80 -1.88
C PRO A 162 6.75 6.56 -0.75
N THR A 163 6.40 5.87 0.32
CA THR A 163 5.78 6.46 1.52
C THR A 163 6.65 7.56 2.17
N ALA A 164 7.97 7.50 2.04
CA ALA A 164 8.86 8.54 2.58
C ALA A 164 8.66 9.89 1.87
N ASN A 165 8.51 9.86 0.55
CA ASN A 165 8.21 11.08 -0.23
C ASN A 165 6.80 11.61 0.08
N GLU A 166 5.83 10.71 0.29
CA GLU A 166 4.47 11.07 0.67
C GLU A 166 4.43 11.83 1.99
N ILE A 167 5.15 11.30 2.98
CA ILE A 167 5.25 11.94 4.28
C ILE A 167 5.97 13.28 4.17
N ALA A 168 7.09 13.34 3.42
CA ALA A 168 7.82 14.58 3.21
C ALA A 168 6.93 15.66 2.55
N GLU A 169 6.17 15.32 1.52
CA GLU A 169 5.22 16.22 0.87
C GLU A 169 4.09 16.65 1.84
N ALA A 170 3.53 15.71 2.59
CA ALA A 170 2.48 16.00 3.57
C ALA A 170 2.97 16.91 4.69
N MET A 171 4.22 16.72 5.15
CA MET A 171 4.83 17.58 6.18
C MET A 171 5.00 19.02 5.71
N LEU A 172 5.21 19.29 4.43
CA LEU A 172 5.33 20.65 3.88
C LEU A 172 4.00 21.43 3.93
N THR A 173 2.87 20.74 3.88
CA THR A 173 1.53 21.34 3.85
C THR A 173 0.71 21.06 5.11
N MET A 174 1.36 20.50 6.12
CA MET A 174 0.70 20.10 7.35
C MET A 174 0.23 21.33 8.14
N PRO A 175 -1.04 21.33 8.61
CA PRO A 175 -1.53 22.39 9.48
C PRO A 175 -0.74 22.43 10.80
N SER A 176 -0.65 23.61 11.43
CA SER A 176 -0.11 23.71 12.78
C SER A 176 -0.93 22.88 13.78
N LYS A 177 -0.34 22.57 14.93
CA LYS A 177 -1.03 21.83 15.99
C LYS A 177 -2.35 22.52 16.38
N GLU A 178 -2.29 23.84 16.57
CA GLU A 178 -3.41 24.68 17.00
C GLU A 178 -4.54 24.66 15.94
N GLU A 179 -4.19 24.77 14.67
CA GLU A 179 -5.15 24.71 13.56
C GLU A 179 -5.80 23.34 13.47
N PHE A 180 -4.99 22.28 13.52
CA PHE A 180 -5.47 20.89 13.46
C PHE A 180 -6.38 20.56 14.64
N PHE A 181 -5.99 20.93 15.85
CA PHE A 181 -6.75 20.66 17.08
C PHE A 181 -8.07 21.41 17.08
N ARG A 182 -8.06 22.70 16.74
CA ARG A 182 -9.28 23.51 16.62
C ARG A 182 -10.24 22.96 15.58
N ALA A 183 -9.76 22.60 14.38
CA ALA A 183 -10.58 22.05 13.32
C ALA A 183 -11.23 20.71 13.70
N ASN A 184 -10.58 19.94 14.56
CA ASN A 184 -11.06 18.63 14.99
C ASN A 184 -11.69 18.63 16.39
N GLY A 185 -11.81 19.77 17.07
CA GLY A 185 -12.38 19.86 18.42
C GLY A 185 -11.56 19.06 19.43
N LEU A 186 -10.23 19.15 19.35
CA LEU A 186 -9.29 18.56 20.30
C LEU A 186 -8.82 19.62 21.30
N ASP A 187 -8.47 19.17 22.48
CA ASP A 187 -7.96 20.02 23.56
C ASP A 187 -6.44 20.24 23.39
N ASN A 188 -6.01 21.49 23.24
CA ASN A 188 -4.59 21.86 23.08
C ASN A 188 -3.75 21.59 24.33
N ASP A 189 -4.36 21.62 25.50
CA ASP A 189 -3.67 21.48 26.80
C ASP A 189 -3.51 20.00 27.19
N ARG A 190 -4.22 19.10 26.54
CA ARG A 190 -4.14 17.67 26.80
C ARG A 190 -3.19 16.97 25.84
N PRO A 191 -2.29 16.11 26.36
CA PRO A 191 -1.50 15.21 25.53
C PRO A 191 -2.40 14.31 24.65
N THR A 192 -2.07 14.18 23.39
CA THR A 192 -2.82 13.30 22.46
C THR A 192 -2.08 11.99 22.23
N VAL A 193 -2.83 10.89 22.24
CA VAL A 193 -2.38 9.57 21.80
C VAL A 193 -3.19 9.17 20.59
N ALA A 194 -2.50 8.94 19.46
CA ALA A 194 -3.12 8.47 18.24
C ALA A 194 -3.35 6.94 18.29
N LEU A 195 -4.55 6.50 17.93
CA LEU A 195 -4.88 5.10 17.80
C LEU A 195 -5.07 4.75 16.34
N LEU A 196 -4.19 3.91 15.79
CA LEU A 196 -4.23 3.43 14.40
C LEU A 196 -4.57 1.92 14.39
N PRO A 197 -5.85 1.56 14.47
CA PRO A 197 -6.28 0.17 14.70
C PRO A 197 -6.21 -0.71 13.45
N GLY A 198 -5.78 -0.17 12.31
CA GLY A 198 -5.75 -0.83 11.03
C GLY A 198 -6.81 -0.34 10.06
N SER A 199 -6.82 -0.90 8.85
CA SER A 199 -7.74 -0.53 7.76
C SER A 199 -8.78 -1.61 7.42
N ARG A 200 -8.71 -2.78 8.07
CA ARG A 200 -9.64 -3.90 7.87
C ARG A 200 -10.57 -4.04 9.06
N LEU A 201 -11.83 -4.36 8.81
CA LEU A 201 -12.85 -4.51 9.89
C LEU A 201 -12.41 -5.49 10.99
N GLY A 202 -11.77 -6.61 10.62
CA GLY A 202 -11.25 -7.59 11.57
C GLY A 202 -10.11 -7.03 12.45
N GLU A 203 -9.20 -6.27 11.87
CA GLU A 203 -8.10 -5.62 12.60
C GLU A 203 -8.65 -4.61 13.61
N ILE A 204 -9.58 -3.75 13.16
CA ILE A 204 -10.20 -2.73 14.00
C ILE A 204 -10.95 -3.40 15.17
N ARG A 205 -11.78 -4.42 14.88
CA ARG A 205 -12.53 -5.13 15.90
C ARG A 205 -11.64 -5.78 16.97
N ASN A 206 -10.47 -6.30 16.55
CA ASN A 206 -9.59 -7.02 17.47
C ASN A 206 -8.65 -6.09 18.24
N ASN A 207 -8.15 -5.01 17.62
CA ASN A 207 -7.11 -4.17 18.20
C ASN A 207 -7.66 -2.92 18.90
N LEU A 208 -8.68 -2.28 18.33
CA LEU A 208 -9.16 -0.99 18.84
C LEU A 208 -9.67 -1.03 20.28
N PRO A 209 -10.44 -2.06 20.74
CA PRO A 209 -10.85 -2.13 22.13
C PRO A 209 -9.67 -2.17 23.11
N LEU A 210 -8.62 -2.92 22.77
CA LEU A 210 -7.41 -3.01 23.61
C LEU A 210 -6.63 -1.70 23.63
N MET A 211 -6.53 -1.01 22.49
CA MET A 211 -5.91 0.30 22.40
C MET A 211 -6.68 1.34 23.22
N ALA A 212 -8.00 1.32 23.15
CA ALA A 212 -8.87 2.19 23.92
C ALA A 212 -8.76 1.92 25.43
N GLU A 213 -8.76 0.65 25.84
CA GLU A 213 -8.56 0.27 27.24
C GLU A 213 -7.19 0.73 27.75
N ALA A 214 -6.11 0.52 26.97
CA ALA A 214 -4.79 0.98 27.35
C ALA A 214 -4.73 2.50 27.51
N ALA A 215 -5.31 3.25 26.58
CA ALA A 215 -5.37 4.71 26.66
C ALA A 215 -6.22 5.22 27.84
N SER A 216 -7.30 4.53 28.21
CA SER A 216 -8.17 4.92 29.35
C SER A 216 -7.49 4.88 30.70
N ARG A 217 -6.35 4.17 30.82
CA ARG A 217 -5.52 4.15 32.04
C ARG A 217 -4.78 5.47 32.27
N PHE A 218 -4.82 6.38 31.31
CA PHE A 218 -4.18 7.70 31.37
C PHE A 218 -5.24 8.81 31.24
N PRO A 219 -5.95 9.18 32.34
CA PRO A 219 -7.10 10.08 32.27
C PRO A 219 -6.74 11.50 31.78
N ASN A 220 -5.48 11.91 31.90
CA ASN A 220 -5.01 13.21 31.44
C ASN A 220 -4.72 13.25 29.93
N VAL A 221 -4.81 12.12 29.25
CA VAL A 221 -4.53 11.99 27.81
C VAL A 221 -5.86 11.99 27.03
N GLN A 222 -5.86 12.62 25.87
CA GLN A 222 -6.94 12.44 24.91
C GLN A 222 -6.55 11.40 23.87
N ALA A 223 -7.33 10.34 23.78
CA ALA A 223 -7.15 9.30 22.76
C ALA A 223 -7.99 9.59 21.53
N VAL A 224 -7.37 9.54 20.36
CA VAL A 224 -8.01 9.87 19.07
C VAL A 224 -7.76 8.77 18.06
N VAL A 225 -8.81 8.26 17.45
CA VAL A 225 -8.74 7.21 16.42
C VAL A 225 -8.51 7.83 15.05
N ALA A 226 -7.51 7.37 14.34
CA ALA A 226 -7.38 7.58 12.90
C ALA A 226 -8.32 6.63 12.16
N GLY A 227 -9.44 7.15 11.66
CA GLY A 227 -10.43 6.39 10.91
C GLY A 227 -9.92 6.06 9.51
N ALA A 228 -10.05 4.79 9.10
CA ALA A 228 -9.76 4.38 7.74
C ALA A 228 -10.85 4.87 6.77
N PRO A 229 -10.52 5.45 5.60
CA PRO A 229 -11.49 6.05 4.69
C PRO A 229 -12.58 5.09 4.18
N ASN A 230 -12.27 3.81 4.14
CA ASN A 230 -13.15 2.75 3.66
C ASN A 230 -14.02 2.11 4.77
N VAL A 231 -14.02 2.66 5.98
CA VAL A 231 -14.75 2.10 7.13
C VAL A 231 -15.68 3.16 7.72
N ASP A 232 -16.96 2.85 7.79
CA ASP A 232 -17.98 3.76 8.27
C ASP A 232 -17.80 4.10 9.75
N ARG A 233 -18.18 5.33 10.12
CA ARG A 233 -18.16 5.80 11.52
C ARG A 233 -18.99 4.89 12.44
N SER A 234 -20.15 4.43 11.98
CA SER A 234 -21.03 3.54 12.73
C SER A 234 -20.35 2.24 13.17
N PHE A 235 -19.41 1.74 12.35
CA PHE A 235 -18.63 0.57 12.73
C PHE A 235 -17.71 0.87 13.93
N TYR A 236 -16.99 1.99 13.90
CA TYR A 236 -16.16 2.41 15.03
C TYR A 236 -16.98 2.63 16.30
N GLU A 237 -18.14 3.31 16.18
CA GLU A 237 -19.06 3.52 17.28
C GLU A 237 -19.57 2.21 17.89
N SER A 238 -19.77 1.17 17.06
CA SER A 238 -20.15 -0.17 17.55
C SER A 238 -19.02 -0.89 18.30
N VAL A 239 -17.77 -0.52 18.05
CA VAL A 239 -16.58 -1.15 18.67
C VAL A 239 -16.11 -0.40 19.91
N VAL A 240 -16.07 0.93 19.85
CA VAL A 240 -15.63 1.83 20.93
C VAL A 240 -16.55 3.05 21.00
N PRO A 241 -17.72 2.94 21.64
CA PRO A 241 -18.69 4.04 21.70
C PRO A 241 -18.10 5.32 22.30
N GLY A 242 -18.41 6.46 21.68
CA GLY A 242 -18.05 7.78 22.20
C GLY A 242 -16.57 8.18 21.98
N MET A 243 -15.75 7.37 21.34
CA MET A 243 -14.38 7.78 21.02
C MET A 243 -14.33 8.80 19.87
N LYS A 244 -13.39 9.73 19.98
CA LYS A 244 -13.12 10.68 18.90
C LYS A 244 -12.46 9.98 17.72
N ILE A 245 -13.07 10.10 16.53
CA ILE A 245 -12.59 9.50 15.28
C ILE A 245 -12.36 10.63 14.28
N ILE A 246 -11.18 10.67 13.68
CA ILE A 246 -10.81 11.64 12.65
C ILE A 246 -10.42 10.87 11.38
N TYR A 247 -10.99 11.27 10.24
CA TYR A 247 -10.74 10.67 8.93
C TYR A 247 -9.78 11.54 8.12
N ASP A 248 -9.12 10.92 7.16
CA ASP A 248 -8.23 11.57 6.18
C ASP A 248 -7.12 12.46 6.78
N ALA A 249 -6.79 12.22 8.04
CA ALA A 249 -5.86 13.04 8.80
C ALA A 249 -4.88 12.23 9.66
N ALA A 250 -4.53 11.01 9.22
CA ALA A 250 -3.63 10.15 9.98
C ALA A 250 -2.23 10.79 10.18
N TYR A 251 -1.68 11.46 9.19
CA TYR A 251 -0.37 12.10 9.28
C TYR A 251 -0.37 13.34 10.22
N PRO A 252 -1.31 14.30 10.10
CA PRO A 252 -1.42 15.38 11.08
C PRO A 252 -1.69 14.87 12.49
N LEU A 253 -2.53 13.87 12.65
CA LEU A 253 -2.80 13.28 13.95
C LEU A 253 -1.52 12.67 14.56
N LEU A 254 -0.76 11.90 13.80
CA LEU A 254 0.52 11.33 14.24
C LEU A 254 1.52 12.44 14.60
N ALA A 255 1.71 13.41 13.71
CA ALA A 255 2.71 14.47 13.91
C ALA A 255 2.45 15.32 15.16
N HIS A 256 1.19 15.52 15.53
CA HIS A 256 0.79 16.31 16.69
C HIS A 256 0.47 15.49 17.94
N SER A 257 0.66 14.15 17.87
CA SER A 257 0.48 13.25 19.02
C SER A 257 1.80 13.03 19.76
N GLN A 258 1.73 12.89 21.08
CA GLN A 258 2.91 12.55 21.90
C GLN A 258 3.31 11.09 21.76
N ALA A 259 2.36 10.23 21.46
CA ALA A 259 2.59 8.81 21.22
C ALA A 259 1.47 8.23 20.34
N ALA A 260 1.71 7.04 19.81
CA ALA A 260 0.70 6.31 19.06
C ALA A 260 0.66 4.81 19.42
N LEU A 261 -0.54 4.23 19.36
CA LEU A 261 -0.74 2.77 19.35
C LEU A 261 -1.09 2.38 17.92
N VAL A 262 -0.26 1.54 17.31
CA VAL A 262 -0.32 1.29 15.86
C VAL A 262 -0.44 -0.20 15.57
N THR A 263 -1.44 -0.60 14.82
CA THR A 263 -1.53 -1.98 14.32
C THR A 263 -0.37 -2.28 13.37
N SER A 264 0.26 -3.45 13.52
CA SER A 264 1.37 -3.89 12.69
C SER A 264 1.01 -3.83 11.19
N GLY A 265 1.78 -3.06 10.42
CA GLY A 265 1.55 -2.84 8.99
C GLY A 265 2.30 -1.61 8.48
N THR A 266 1.82 -1.03 7.39
CA THR A 266 2.42 0.16 6.77
C THR A 266 2.45 1.35 7.73
N ALA A 267 1.41 1.51 8.56
CA ALA A 267 1.28 2.59 9.53
C ALA A 267 2.43 2.65 10.57
N THR A 268 3.06 1.52 10.88
CA THR A 268 4.26 1.51 11.76
C THR A 268 5.43 2.28 11.15
N LEU A 269 5.67 2.07 9.87
CA LEU A 269 6.74 2.77 9.15
C LEU A 269 6.40 4.25 8.92
N GLU A 270 5.12 4.55 8.72
CA GLU A 270 4.63 5.92 8.60
C GLU A 270 4.81 6.69 9.93
N SER A 271 4.42 6.08 11.04
CA SER A 271 4.61 6.65 12.37
C SER A 271 6.09 6.90 12.70
N ALA A 272 6.96 5.95 12.33
CA ALA A 272 8.41 6.09 12.51
C ALA A 272 8.99 7.21 11.64
N ALA A 273 8.56 7.33 10.40
CA ALA A 273 9.05 8.33 9.46
C ALA A 273 8.57 9.76 9.83
N ILE A 274 7.38 9.88 10.41
CA ILE A 274 6.87 11.15 10.99
C ILE A 274 7.61 11.53 12.27
N GLY A 275 8.21 10.54 12.96
CA GLY A 275 8.93 10.75 14.21
C GLY A 275 8.06 10.58 15.47
N THR A 276 6.85 10.03 15.34
CA THR A 276 5.95 9.82 16.48
C THR A 276 6.37 8.55 17.23
N PRO A 277 6.69 8.65 18.55
CA PRO A 277 6.92 7.48 19.40
C PRO A 277 5.70 6.56 19.37
N HIS A 278 5.89 5.27 19.14
CA HIS A 278 4.73 4.39 19.03
C HIS A 278 4.98 2.97 19.54
N VAL A 279 3.91 2.32 19.94
CA VAL A 279 3.86 0.90 20.28
C VAL A 279 3.15 0.15 19.17
N VAL A 280 3.80 -0.90 18.66
CA VAL A 280 3.20 -1.77 17.64
C VAL A 280 2.30 -2.79 18.32
N CYS A 281 1.02 -2.79 17.94
CA CYS A 281 0.02 -3.70 18.45
C CYS A 281 -0.29 -4.77 17.39
N TYR A 282 -0.31 -6.02 17.80
CA TYR A 282 -0.69 -7.13 16.94
C TYR A 282 -1.43 -8.20 17.75
N ARG A 283 -2.59 -8.61 17.26
CA ARG A 283 -3.31 -9.77 17.79
C ARG A 283 -3.52 -10.77 16.65
N ALA A 284 -2.95 -11.95 16.80
CA ALA A 284 -3.27 -13.08 15.93
C ALA A 284 -4.70 -13.58 16.20
N ASN A 285 -5.41 -13.95 15.14
CA ASN A 285 -6.72 -14.63 15.24
C ASN A 285 -6.52 -16.08 15.65
#